data_19c7de4d3667368ddda9c3569a2e147d
#
_entry.id   19c7de4d3667368ddda9c3569a2e147d
#
_cell.length_a   1.000
_cell.length_b   1.000
_cell.length_c   1.000
_cell.angle_alpha   90.00
_cell.angle_beta   90.00
_cell.angle_gamma   90.00
#
_symmetry.space_group_name_H-M   'P 1'
#
loop_
_entity.id
_entity.type
_entity.pdbx_description
1 polymer ?
#
loop_
_entity_poly.entity_id
_entity_poly.type
_entity_poly.pdbx_seq_one_letter_code
_entity_poly.pdbx_strand_id
1 'polypeptide(L)'
;VIIQQGPSSQNDGRNMLIEYGKKYTRLCKLNGAKLCYFMVWPSLNYYHTFDGVIKNHTDAAAINSAILLPVGNVWKEYIDTAKNIEYYGDDGFHPSLKGSKIAAKVIVDHLLLKQ
;
A
#
# COMPACT_ATOMS: atom_id res chain seq x y z
N VAL A 1 -7.28 11.74 2.94
CA VAL A 1 -8.11 10.56 2.64
C VAL A 1 -7.20 9.40 2.27
N ILE A 2 -7.39 8.26 2.90
CA ILE A 2 -6.61 7.06 2.63
C ILE A 2 -7.51 6.06 1.91
N ILE A 3 -7.08 5.57 0.76
CA ILE A 3 -7.79 4.53 0.02
C ILE A 3 -6.97 3.26 -0.02
N GLN A 4 -7.66 2.13 -0.10
CA GLN A 4 -7.08 0.80 -0.12
C GLN A 4 -7.81 -0.07 -1.14
N GLN A 5 -7.05 -0.92 -1.82
CA GLN A 5 -7.55 -1.92 -2.76
C GLN A 5 -6.85 -3.23 -2.47
N GLY A 6 -7.50 -4.35 -2.77
CA GLY A 6 -6.88 -5.67 -2.64
C GLY A 6 -5.57 -5.77 -3.44
N PRO A 7 -4.61 -6.59 -3.00
CA PRO A 7 -3.33 -6.70 -3.67
C PRO A 7 -3.49 -7.28 -5.08
N SER A 8 -2.90 -6.62 -6.07
CA SER A 8 -2.88 -7.11 -7.44
C SER A 8 -1.59 -6.72 -8.10
N SER A 9 -0.97 -7.68 -8.80
CA SER A 9 0.18 -7.46 -9.66
C SER A 9 -0.22 -7.37 -11.14
N GLN A 10 -1.52 -7.47 -11.42
CA GLN A 10 -2.07 -7.53 -12.77
C GLN A 10 -2.40 -6.14 -13.32
N ASN A 11 -2.51 -6.06 -14.64
CA ASN A 11 -2.86 -4.80 -15.31
C ASN A 11 -4.26 -4.31 -14.93
N ASP A 12 -5.22 -5.21 -14.75
CA ASP A 12 -6.57 -4.82 -14.35
C ASP A 12 -6.57 -4.13 -12.99
N GLY A 13 -5.84 -4.67 -12.02
CA GLY A 13 -5.70 -4.05 -10.71
C GLY A 13 -4.98 -2.70 -10.77
N ARG A 14 -3.95 -2.60 -11.60
CA ARG A 14 -3.25 -1.35 -11.87
C ARG A 14 -4.19 -0.29 -12.41
N ASN A 15 -4.98 -0.65 -13.42
CA ASN A 15 -5.94 0.27 -14.05
C ASN A 15 -6.99 0.74 -13.06
N MET A 16 -7.49 -0.14 -12.19
CA MET A 16 -8.45 0.21 -11.16
C MET A 16 -7.86 1.20 -10.14
N LEU A 17 -6.61 0.96 -9.68
CA LEU A 17 -5.93 1.90 -8.79
C LEU A 17 -5.84 3.30 -9.40
N ILE A 18 -5.50 3.38 -10.68
CA ILE A 18 -5.33 4.65 -11.37
C ILE A 18 -6.69 5.35 -11.57
N GLU A 19 -7.68 4.61 -12.09
CA GLU A 19 -8.98 5.20 -12.44
C GLU A 19 -9.78 5.64 -11.22
N TYR A 20 -9.88 4.80 -10.20
CA TYR A 20 -10.55 5.18 -8.96
C TYR A 20 -9.76 6.25 -8.20
N GLY A 21 -8.44 6.19 -8.28
CA GLY A 21 -7.59 7.24 -7.72
C GLY A 21 -7.85 8.60 -8.35
N LYS A 22 -8.07 8.66 -9.66
CA LYS A 22 -8.45 9.91 -10.34
C LYS A 22 -9.75 10.48 -9.79
N LYS A 23 -10.74 9.63 -9.59
CA LYS A 23 -12.04 10.05 -9.04
C LYS A 23 -11.89 10.59 -7.62
N TYR A 24 -11.16 9.88 -6.76
CA TYR A 24 -10.93 10.31 -5.38
C TYR A 24 -10.06 11.56 -5.31
N THR A 25 -9.07 11.69 -6.20
CA THR A 25 -8.25 12.91 -6.29
C THR A 25 -9.11 14.13 -6.57
N ARG A 26 -10.07 14.00 -7.48
CA ARG A 26 -11.00 15.09 -7.80
C ARG A 26 -11.84 15.46 -6.59
N LEU A 27 -12.40 14.48 -5.89
CA LEU A 27 -13.18 14.72 -4.67
C LEU A 27 -12.33 15.36 -3.57
N CYS A 28 -11.09 14.89 -3.41
CA CYS A 28 -10.17 15.48 -2.44
C CYS A 28 -9.91 16.96 -2.73
N LYS A 29 -9.63 17.30 -3.99
CA LYS A 29 -9.37 18.68 -4.39
C LYS A 29 -10.56 19.59 -4.11
N LEU A 30 -11.78 19.09 -4.35
CA LEU A 30 -13.00 19.85 -4.09
C LEU A 30 -13.23 20.11 -2.59
N ASN A 31 -12.61 19.33 -1.72
CA ASN A 31 -12.81 19.39 -0.27
C ASN A 31 -11.54 19.77 0.50
N GLY A 32 -10.52 20.26 -0.19
CA GLY A 32 -9.28 20.69 0.46
C GLY A 32 -8.49 19.55 1.11
N ALA A 33 -8.66 18.33 0.63
CA ALA A 33 -8.00 17.14 1.17
C ALA A 33 -6.94 16.62 0.21
N LYS A 34 -6.07 15.75 0.71
CA LYS A 34 -5.07 15.03 -0.08
C LYS A 34 -5.40 13.55 -0.12
N LEU A 35 -5.11 12.92 -1.26
CA LEU A 35 -5.29 11.48 -1.42
C LEU A 35 -4.02 10.74 -1.02
N CYS A 36 -4.18 9.65 -0.27
CA CYS A 36 -3.11 8.73 0.08
C CYS A 36 -3.49 7.32 -0.35
N TYR A 37 -2.54 6.61 -0.96
CA TYR A 37 -2.68 5.19 -1.25
C TYR A 37 -2.06 4.37 -0.14
N PHE A 38 -2.83 3.48 0.46
CA PHE A 38 -2.31 2.47 1.38
C PHE A 38 -1.79 1.31 0.53
N MET A 39 -0.47 1.14 0.46
CA MET A 39 0.12 0.01 -0.25
C MET A 39 -0.02 -1.25 0.58
N VAL A 40 -0.86 -2.16 0.11
CA VAL A 40 -1.07 -3.46 0.75
C VAL A 40 0.01 -4.47 0.34
N TRP A 41 -0.11 -5.69 0.81
CA TRP A 41 0.80 -6.80 0.57
C TRP A 41 0.02 -8.01 0.07
N PRO A 42 0.63 -8.88 -0.75
CA PRO A 42 -0.02 -10.13 -1.15
C PRO A 42 0.03 -11.15 -0.02
N SER A 43 -0.84 -12.16 -0.09
CA SER A 43 -0.75 -13.30 0.83
C SER A 43 0.56 -14.07 0.59
N LEU A 44 0.97 -14.87 1.57
CA LEU A 44 2.18 -15.69 1.43
C LEU A 44 2.12 -16.63 0.22
N ASN A 45 0.93 -17.14 -0.11
CA ASN A 45 0.74 -17.99 -1.28
C ASN A 45 1.07 -17.26 -2.60
N TYR A 46 1.01 -15.94 -2.60
CA TYR A 46 1.27 -15.11 -3.77
C TYR A 46 2.47 -14.18 -3.54
N TYR A 47 3.36 -14.55 -2.66
CA TYR A 47 4.53 -13.74 -2.32
C TYR A 47 5.36 -13.36 -3.56
N HIS A 48 5.42 -14.24 -4.55
CA HIS A 48 6.13 -14.01 -5.82
C HIS A 48 5.55 -12.83 -6.62
N THR A 49 4.35 -12.36 -6.31
CA THR A 49 3.73 -11.21 -6.98
C THR A 49 4.03 -9.88 -6.29
N PHE A 50 4.79 -9.89 -5.21
CA PHE A 50 4.97 -8.72 -4.35
C PHE A 50 5.53 -7.51 -5.11
N ASP A 51 6.54 -7.71 -5.95
CA ASP A 51 7.13 -6.61 -6.72
C ASP A 51 6.11 -5.94 -7.63
N GLY A 52 5.23 -6.72 -8.24
CA GLY A 52 4.15 -6.19 -9.08
C GLY A 52 3.11 -5.38 -8.28
N VAL A 53 2.79 -5.83 -7.07
CA VAL A 53 1.89 -5.09 -6.16
C VAL A 53 2.51 -3.74 -5.80
N ILE A 54 3.78 -3.74 -5.45
CA ILE A 54 4.52 -2.51 -5.12
C ILE A 54 4.53 -1.56 -6.33
N LYS A 55 4.85 -2.08 -7.51
CA LYS A 55 4.91 -1.29 -8.73
C LYS A 55 3.58 -0.64 -9.06
N ASN A 56 2.49 -1.40 -8.97
CA ASN A 56 1.15 -0.89 -9.28
C ASN A 56 0.76 0.28 -8.37
N HIS A 57 1.02 0.15 -7.07
CA HIS A 57 0.73 1.23 -6.12
C HIS A 57 1.63 2.45 -6.34
N THR A 58 2.92 2.22 -6.55
CA THR A 58 3.89 3.30 -6.77
C THR A 58 3.53 4.10 -8.01
N ASP A 59 3.21 3.41 -9.10
CA ASP A 59 2.82 4.05 -10.36
C ASP A 59 1.51 4.84 -10.21
N ALA A 60 0.50 4.24 -9.56
CA ALA A 60 -0.79 4.90 -9.38
C ALA A 60 -0.66 6.19 -8.54
N ALA A 61 0.13 6.13 -7.47
CA ALA A 61 0.38 7.31 -6.65
C ALA A 61 1.08 8.40 -7.44
N ALA A 62 2.09 8.05 -8.25
CA ALA A 62 2.80 9.01 -9.08
C ALA A 62 1.89 9.65 -10.13
N ILE A 63 1.10 8.83 -10.83
CA ILE A 63 0.18 9.30 -11.88
C ILE A 63 -0.86 10.27 -11.32
N ASN A 64 -1.38 10.00 -10.14
CA ASN A 64 -2.41 10.82 -9.50
C ASN A 64 -1.84 11.90 -8.57
N SER A 65 -0.52 12.06 -8.51
CA SER A 65 0.14 13.00 -7.59
C SER A 65 -0.34 12.83 -6.15
N ALA A 66 -0.55 11.57 -5.74
CA ALA A 66 -1.03 11.22 -4.42
C ALA A 66 0.13 10.83 -3.50
N ILE A 67 -0.14 10.84 -2.21
CA ILE A 67 0.82 10.38 -1.20
C ILE A 67 0.80 8.86 -1.21
N LEU A 68 1.98 8.24 -1.24
CA LEU A 68 2.11 6.80 -1.11
C LEU A 68 2.45 6.46 0.34
N LEU A 69 1.67 5.55 0.92
CA LEU A 69 1.97 4.98 2.24
C LEU A 69 2.55 3.59 1.99
N PRO A 70 3.89 3.43 1.96
CA PRO A 70 4.53 2.25 1.36
C PRO A 70 4.63 1.06 2.32
N VAL A 71 3.53 0.68 2.96
CA VAL A 71 3.51 -0.39 3.96
C VAL A 71 4.00 -1.70 3.36
N GLY A 72 3.46 -2.09 2.20
CA GLY A 72 3.88 -3.33 1.54
C GLY A 72 5.37 -3.37 1.22
N ASN A 73 5.93 -2.25 0.77
CA ASN A 73 7.37 -2.17 0.48
C ASN A 73 8.21 -2.37 1.75
N VAL A 74 7.80 -1.74 2.86
CA VAL A 74 8.47 -1.90 4.15
C VAL A 74 8.39 -3.35 4.63
N TRP A 75 7.23 -3.99 4.46
CA TRP A 75 7.06 -5.40 4.80
C TRP A 75 8.02 -6.29 4.01
N LYS A 76 8.06 -6.12 2.68
CA LYS A 76 8.89 -6.95 1.82
C LYS A 76 10.36 -6.81 2.16
N GLU A 77 10.82 -5.59 2.35
CA GLU A 77 12.21 -5.31 2.71
C GLU A 77 12.61 -6.00 4.01
N TYR A 78 11.74 -5.91 5.03
CA TYR A 78 12.00 -6.58 6.31
C TYR A 78 12.03 -8.10 6.16
N ILE A 79 11.00 -8.67 5.49
CA ILE A 79 10.87 -10.12 5.33
C ILE A 79 12.06 -10.69 4.57
N ASP A 80 12.45 -10.05 3.48
CA ASP A 80 13.57 -10.51 2.64
C ASP A 80 14.91 -10.40 3.39
N THR A 81 15.10 -9.34 4.17
CA THR A 81 16.34 -9.11 4.92
C THR A 81 16.45 -9.98 6.15
N ALA A 82 15.40 -10.03 6.96
CA ALA A 82 15.37 -10.76 8.23
C ALA A 82 15.08 -12.26 8.05
N LYS A 83 14.58 -12.67 6.87
CA LYS A 83 14.14 -14.05 6.62
C LYS A 83 13.06 -14.49 7.62
N ASN A 84 12.11 -13.60 7.90
CA ASN A 84 11.12 -13.78 8.96
C ASN A 84 9.77 -13.25 8.48
N ILE A 85 8.73 -14.08 8.59
CA ILE A 85 7.38 -13.75 8.13
C ILE A 85 6.44 -13.30 9.26
N GLU A 86 6.99 -12.85 10.37
CA GLU A 86 6.22 -12.53 11.59
C GLU A 86 5.23 -11.37 11.43
N TYR A 87 5.32 -10.59 10.34
CA TYR A 87 4.32 -9.56 10.05
C TYR A 87 2.99 -10.15 9.60
N TYR A 88 3.02 -11.37 9.03
CA TYR A 88 1.81 -12.09 8.65
C TYR A 88 1.16 -12.74 9.87
N GLY A 89 -0.16 -12.74 9.91
CA GLY A 89 -0.93 -13.52 10.88
C GLY A 89 -0.99 -15.00 10.48
N ASP A 90 -1.74 -15.78 11.25
CA ASP A 90 -1.81 -17.23 11.08
C ASP A 90 -2.38 -17.66 9.72
N ASP A 91 -3.22 -16.84 9.10
CA ASP A 91 -3.81 -17.15 7.80
C ASP A 91 -2.85 -16.85 6.62
N GLY A 92 -1.69 -16.29 6.90
CA GLY A 92 -0.72 -15.94 5.85
C GLY A 92 -1.15 -14.76 4.99
N PHE A 93 -2.11 -13.97 5.46
CA PHE A 93 -2.60 -12.79 4.71
C PHE A 93 -2.84 -11.59 5.63
N HIS A 94 -3.77 -11.70 6.57
CA HIS A 94 -4.04 -10.60 7.50
C HIS A 94 -2.81 -10.35 8.37
N PRO A 95 -2.61 -9.12 8.85
CA PRO A 95 -1.42 -8.80 9.63
C PRO A 95 -1.50 -9.40 11.03
N SER A 96 -0.33 -9.80 11.56
CA SER A 96 -0.17 -10.04 12.98
C SER A 96 -0.23 -8.70 13.73
N LEU A 97 -0.20 -8.75 15.06
CA LEU A 97 -0.09 -7.52 15.85
C LEU A 97 1.16 -6.72 15.45
N LYS A 98 2.28 -7.40 15.24
CA LYS A 98 3.53 -6.76 14.85
C LYS A 98 3.42 -6.12 13.46
N GLY A 99 2.81 -6.82 12.51
CA GLY A 99 2.56 -6.29 11.17
C GLY A 99 1.64 -5.07 11.21
N SER A 100 0.60 -5.11 12.03
CA SER A 100 -0.31 -3.97 12.23
C SER A 100 0.40 -2.75 12.80
N LYS A 101 1.27 -2.95 13.79
CA LYS A 101 2.04 -1.86 14.39
C LYS A 101 3.00 -1.22 13.39
N ILE A 102 3.65 -2.01 12.55
CA ILE A 102 4.52 -1.48 11.50
C ILE A 102 3.70 -0.71 10.47
N ALA A 103 2.54 -1.22 10.07
CA ALA A 103 1.65 -0.50 9.15
C ALA A 103 1.26 0.86 9.72
N ALA A 104 0.84 0.90 10.97
CA ALA A 104 0.49 2.14 11.65
C ALA A 104 1.66 3.12 11.70
N LYS A 105 2.86 2.64 12.01
CA LYS A 105 4.08 3.46 12.07
C LYS A 105 4.38 4.09 10.71
N VAL A 106 4.32 3.30 9.64
CA VAL A 106 4.56 3.81 8.28
C VAL A 106 3.57 4.91 7.93
N ILE A 107 2.29 4.71 8.24
CA ILE A 107 1.24 5.70 7.97
C ILE A 107 1.52 6.99 8.73
N VAL A 108 1.77 6.90 10.03
CA VAL A 108 2.02 8.07 10.88
C VAL A 108 3.26 8.83 10.42
N ASP A 109 4.36 8.12 10.18
CA ASP A 109 5.60 8.74 9.74
C ASP A 109 5.42 9.50 8.44
N HIS A 110 4.71 8.92 7.47
CA HIS A 110 4.49 9.55 6.17
C HIS A 110 3.51 10.72 6.22
N LEU A 111 2.48 10.65 7.05
CA LEU A 111 1.52 11.73 7.17
C LEU A 111 2.05 12.91 7.99
N LEU A 112 2.81 12.64 9.05
CA LEU A 112 3.33 13.70 9.92
C LEU A 112 4.60 14.35 9.36
N LEU A 113 5.48 13.56 8.72
CA LEU A 113 6.77 14.06 8.25
C LEU A 113 6.72 14.68 6.85
N LYS A 114 5.63 14.46 6.11
CA LYS A 114 5.50 14.91 4.71
C LYS A 114 4.46 16.02 4.52
N GLN A 115 4.02 16.61 5.58
CA GLN A 115 3.10 17.74 5.51
C GLN A 115 3.85 19.06 5.34
#